data_9719d1320a258f7fa84bccb849d0b57f
#
_entry.id   9719d1320a258f7fa84bccb849d0b57f
#
_cell.length_a   1.000
_cell.length_b   1.000
_cell.length_c   1.000
_cell.angle_alpha   90.00
_cell.angle_beta   90.00
_cell.angle_gamma   90.00
#
_symmetry.space_group_name_H-M   'P 1'
#
loop_
_entity.id
_entity.type
_entity.pdbx_description
1 polymer ?
#
loop_
_entity_poly.entity_id
_entity_poly.type
_entity_poly.pdbx_seq_one_letter_code
_entity_poly.pdbx_strand_id
1 'polypeptide(L)'
;MYGYDTGVVGVALPYIGTEFGGRALTYPQQEIATAATTIGAIFGAAILGLFADRWGRKFCLLVADLFFTVGAAVIASSFSLGQLIAGRLILGVGVGGAAVICPLYITELAPTAVRGRCVGTNGFCIPFGQTVAVAIGAGMKDVKGNWRILFGLGVVPSLLQLTLMHYLPESPRVLILREQDDKAREVLKTIYKYATPEIIELKLRVVKDHVAATTALQRSTTFWERSKKLWTHKPYRRSIFTVSLIQVFGQFTGYNTLLYYAGTLFGLLGLSNPSVGGLIPSITNTFSLLCGMVMVDRIGRRGLLMKFGPIMVIGLTWCLIAFYFMCKPTGHFLVDGYPYPQKDVGVVIAGIVIFVIGFGSTYAHLCWYQSEYLALEIRAAGSAVSTTASFTANLVVAVSFLSEFVSLPLQR
;
A
#
# COMPACT_ATOMS: atom_id res chain seq x y z
N MET A 1 -2.15 6.32 7.27
CA MET A 1 -2.52 7.18 6.13
C MET A 1 -2.74 6.39 4.86
N TYR A 2 -1.72 5.77 4.26
CA TYR A 2 -1.87 4.99 3.01
C TYR A 2 -3.02 3.98 3.07
N GLY A 3 -3.09 3.15 4.12
CA GLY A 3 -4.18 2.20 4.29
C GLY A 3 -5.56 2.86 4.40
N TYR A 4 -5.66 3.99 5.10
CA TYR A 4 -6.91 4.73 5.21
C TYR A 4 -7.40 5.22 3.84
N ASP A 5 -6.52 5.82 3.02
CA ASP A 5 -6.89 6.29 1.68
C ASP A 5 -7.38 5.15 0.78
N THR A 6 -6.69 4.00 0.78
CA THR A 6 -7.12 2.85 -0.02
C THR A 6 -8.48 2.30 0.40
N GLY A 7 -8.78 2.32 1.70
CA GLY A 7 -10.08 1.88 2.22
C GLY A 7 -11.21 2.88 1.97
N VAL A 8 -10.92 4.17 2.10
CA VAL A 8 -11.94 5.22 1.96
C VAL A 8 -12.51 5.31 0.55
N VAL A 9 -11.70 5.02 -0.47
CA VAL A 9 -12.13 5.06 -1.88
C VAL A 9 -13.31 4.14 -2.14
N GLY A 10 -13.19 2.87 -1.73
CA GLY A 10 -14.21 1.86 -1.96
C GLY A 10 -15.54 2.17 -1.29
N VAL A 11 -15.52 3.02 -0.26
CA VAL A 11 -16.71 3.43 0.48
C VAL A 11 -17.24 4.78 -0.02
N ALA A 12 -16.34 5.74 -0.29
CA ALA A 12 -16.74 7.11 -0.60
C ALA A 12 -17.26 7.28 -2.04
N LEU A 13 -16.69 6.59 -3.03
CA LEU A 13 -17.06 6.74 -4.45
C LEU A 13 -18.56 6.53 -4.72
N PRO A 14 -19.22 5.49 -4.18
CA PRO A 14 -20.66 5.31 -4.37
C PRO A 14 -21.51 6.42 -3.78
N TYR A 15 -21.02 7.11 -2.72
CA TYR A 15 -21.76 8.18 -2.04
C TYR A 15 -21.58 9.57 -2.67
N ILE A 16 -20.66 9.75 -3.61
CA ILE A 16 -20.56 11.03 -4.38
C ILE A 16 -21.87 11.29 -5.13
N GLY A 17 -22.56 10.23 -5.56
CA GLY A 17 -23.89 10.30 -6.14
C GLY A 17 -23.98 11.30 -7.30
N THR A 18 -24.93 12.22 -7.22
CA THR A 18 -25.23 13.22 -8.26
C THR A 18 -24.57 14.58 -8.01
N GLU A 19 -23.68 14.73 -7.04
CA GLU A 19 -23.11 16.05 -6.68
C GLU A 19 -22.28 16.67 -7.80
N PHE A 20 -21.65 15.85 -8.65
CA PHE A 20 -20.89 16.36 -9.80
C PHE A 20 -21.70 16.26 -11.11
N GLY A 21 -22.45 17.32 -11.41
CA GLY A 21 -23.17 17.45 -12.67
C GLY A 21 -24.55 16.78 -12.74
N GLY A 22 -25.17 16.46 -11.59
CA GLY A 22 -26.53 15.97 -11.51
C GLY A 22 -26.75 14.52 -11.95
N ARG A 23 -25.69 13.78 -12.24
CA ARG A 23 -25.71 12.34 -12.58
C ARG A 23 -24.71 11.55 -11.72
N ALA A 24 -25.03 10.30 -11.42
CA ALA A 24 -24.10 9.41 -10.75
C ALA A 24 -22.83 9.22 -11.59
N LEU A 25 -21.69 9.01 -10.91
CA LEU A 25 -20.41 8.75 -11.58
C LEU A 25 -20.50 7.47 -12.41
N THR A 26 -20.13 7.57 -13.68
CA THR A 26 -20.01 6.39 -14.55
C THR A 26 -18.84 5.50 -14.11
N TYR A 27 -18.88 4.22 -14.46
CA TYR A 27 -17.80 3.28 -14.13
C TYR A 27 -16.42 3.77 -14.57
N PRO A 28 -16.21 4.27 -15.81
CA PRO A 28 -14.93 4.85 -16.21
C PRO A 28 -14.50 6.06 -15.37
N GLN A 29 -15.44 6.89 -14.92
CA GLN A 29 -15.12 8.02 -14.03
C GLN A 29 -14.64 7.56 -12.65
N GLN A 30 -15.23 6.49 -12.11
CA GLN A 30 -14.78 5.87 -10.85
C GLN A 30 -13.39 5.25 -11.01
N GLU A 31 -13.13 4.58 -12.14
CA GLU A 31 -11.82 4.01 -12.48
C GLU A 31 -10.75 5.09 -12.58
N ILE A 32 -11.01 6.18 -13.31
CA ILE A 32 -10.07 7.30 -13.44
C ILE A 32 -9.80 7.96 -12.09
N ALA A 33 -10.84 8.19 -11.28
CA ALA A 33 -10.69 8.75 -9.94
C ALA A 33 -9.83 7.86 -9.04
N THR A 34 -9.99 6.54 -9.10
CA THR A 34 -9.20 5.57 -8.34
C THR A 34 -7.76 5.50 -8.87
N ALA A 35 -7.59 5.41 -10.19
CA ALA A 35 -6.30 5.34 -10.86
C ALA A 35 -5.42 6.57 -10.63
N ALA A 36 -6.01 7.74 -10.46
CA ALA A 36 -5.29 9.00 -10.24
C ALA A 36 -4.33 8.93 -9.05
N THR A 37 -4.76 8.34 -7.92
CA THR A 37 -3.87 8.15 -6.77
C THR A 37 -2.72 7.21 -7.09
N THR A 38 -2.98 6.14 -7.82
CA THR A 38 -1.94 5.17 -8.21
C THR A 38 -0.93 5.79 -9.19
N ILE A 39 -1.38 6.63 -10.12
CA ILE A 39 -0.50 7.39 -11.01
C ILE A 39 0.38 8.34 -10.19
N GLY A 40 -0.21 9.11 -9.26
CA GLY A 40 0.56 9.95 -8.33
C GLY A 40 1.59 9.14 -7.53
N ALA A 41 1.23 7.95 -7.07
CA ALA A 41 2.10 7.08 -6.30
C ALA A 41 3.29 6.55 -7.11
N ILE A 42 3.15 6.29 -8.39
CA ILE A 42 4.26 5.93 -9.29
C ILE A 42 5.31 7.05 -9.29
N PHE A 43 4.89 8.30 -9.50
CA PHE A 43 5.81 9.45 -9.48
C PHE A 43 6.41 9.68 -8.09
N GLY A 44 5.60 9.59 -7.03
CA GLY A 44 6.06 9.75 -5.65
C GLY A 44 7.10 8.72 -5.26
N ALA A 45 6.88 7.45 -5.56
CA ALA A 45 7.81 6.36 -5.30
C ALA A 45 9.14 6.54 -6.06
N ALA A 46 9.06 6.91 -7.35
CA ALA A 46 10.24 7.13 -8.18
C ALA A 46 11.05 8.34 -7.68
N ILE A 47 10.41 9.50 -7.53
CA ILE A 47 11.11 10.75 -7.20
C ILE A 47 11.64 10.71 -5.76
N LEU A 48 10.76 10.54 -4.77
CA LEU A 48 11.18 10.58 -3.36
C LEU A 48 12.10 9.42 -2.99
N GLY A 49 11.89 8.23 -3.60
CA GLY A 49 12.77 7.08 -3.42
C GLY A 49 14.19 7.30 -3.93
N LEU A 50 14.37 7.95 -5.08
CA LEU A 50 15.68 8.27 -5.64
C LEU A 50 16.41 9.37 -4.85
N PHE A 51 15.68 10.37 -4.36
CA PHE A 51 16.25 11.50 -3.61
C PHE A 51 16.38 11.25 -2.11
N ALA A 52 15.87 10.13 -1.59
CA ALA A 52 15.90 9.81 -0.16
C ALA A 52 17.31 9.83 0.46
N ASP A 53 18.35 9.40 -0.27
CA ASP A 53 19.72 9.42 0.19
C ASP A 53 20.27 10.86 0.30
N ARG A 54 19.89 11.76 -0.61
CA ARG A 54 20.38 13.14 -0.67
C ARG A 54 19.65 14.06 0.33
N TRP A 55 18.32 13.98 0.35
CA TRP A 55 17.48 14.87 1.16
C TRP A 55 17.29 14.36 2.59
N GLY A 56 17.57 13.10 2.84
CA GLY A 56 17.34 12.45 4.13
C GLY A 56 15.94 11.83 4.23
N ARG A 57 15.81 10.84 5.10
CA ARG A 57 14.58 10.07 5.23
C ARG A 57 13.46 10.87 5.88
N LYS A 58 13.82 11.56 6.98
CA LYS A 58 12.88 12.41 7.73
C LYS A 58 12.29 13.50 6.84
N PHE A 59 13.13 14.21 6.09
CA PHE A 59 12.67 15.28 5.20
C PHE A 59 11.75 14.76 4.10
N CYS A 60 12.12 13.65 3.46
CA CYS A 60 11.28 13.03 2.42
C CYS A 60 9.92 12.56 2.96
N LEU A 61 9.86 12.04 4.21
CA LEU A 61 8.60 11.70 4.85
C LEU A 61 7.75 12.95 5.13
N LEU A 62 8.34 14.05 5.60
CA LEU A 62 7.64 15.31 5.80
C LEU A 62 7.05 15.86 4.49
N VAL A 63 7.80 15.77 3.39
CA VAL A 63 7.32 16.15 2.05
C VAL A 63 6.17 15.24 1.62
N ALA A 64 6.29 13.93 1.81
CA ALA A 64 5.21 12.98 1.50
C ALA A 64 3.93 13.28 2.31
N ASP A 65 4.06 13.58 3.60
CA ASP A 65 2.95 13.97 4.47
C ASP A 65 2.28 15.29 4.04
N LEU A 66 3.08 16.24 3.58
CA LEU A 66 2.56 17.51 3.06
C LEU A 66 1.71 17.26 1.80
N PHE A 67 2.21 16.46 0.85
CA PHE A 67 1.45 16.09 -0.34
C PHE A 67 0.16 15.34 0.02
N PHE A 68 0.22 14.45 1.00
CA PHE A 68 -0.96 13.73 1.48
C PHE A 68 -1.98 14.68 2.10
N THR A 69 -1.55 15.59 2.99
CA THR A 69 -2.42 16.56 3.67
C THR A 69 -3.09 17.50 2.67
N VAL A 70 -2.31 18.10 1.76
CA VAL A 70 -2.82 19.00 0.73
C VAL A 70 -3.78 18.27 -0.20
N GLY A 71 -3.41 17.07 -0.67
CA GLY A 71 -4.27 16.26 -1.53
C GLY A 71 -5.59 15.91 -0.86
N ALA A 72 -5.57 15.46 0.40
CA ALA A 72 -6.78 15.15 1.14
C ALA A 72 -7.69 16.38 1.36
N ALA A 73 -7.10 17.55 1.64
CA ALA A 73 -7.84 18.80 1.77
C ALA A 73 -8.49 19.22 0.44
N VAL A 74 -7.76 19.11 -0.70
CA VAL A 74 -8.27 19.39 -2.03
C VAL A 74 -9.43 18.45 -2.40
N ILE A 75 -9.31 17.16 -2.08
CA ILE A 75 -10.39 16.18 -2.31
C ILE A 75 -11.62 16.54 -1.49
N ALA A 76 -11.47 16.78 -0.18
CA ALA A 76 -12.58 17.09 0.72
C ALA A 76 -13.32 18.37 0.32
N SER A 77 -12.61 19.34 -0.24
CA SER A 77 -13.17 20.62 -0.73
C SER A 77 -13.59 20.59 -2.21
N SER A 78 -13.61 19.42 -2.87
CA SER A 78 -13.85 19.38 -4.31
C SER A 78 -15.32 19.66 -4.70
N PHE A 79 -15.49 20.48 -5.74
CA PHE A 79 -16.77 20.83 -6.34
C PHE A 79 -16.93 20.26 -7.75
N SER A 80 -15.88 19.62 -8.28
CA SER A 80 -15.89 19.02 -9.61
C SER A 80 -15.08 17.72 -9.62
N LEU A 81 -15.41 16.82 -10.55
CA LEU A 81 -14.65 15.58 -10.76
C LEU A 81 -13.18 15.85 -11.09
N GLY A 82 -12.90 16.90 -11.89
CA GLY A 82 -11.52 17.28 -12.21
C GLY A 82 -10.70 17.69 -10.99
N GLN A 83 -11.30 18.44 -10.06
CA GLN A 83 -10.64 18.82 -8.79
C GLN A 83 -10.40 17.59 -7.91
N LEU A 84 -11.36 16.68 -7.82
CA LEU A 84 -11.23 15.42 -7.10
C LEU A 84 -10.06 14.59 -7.66
N ILE A 85 -9.97 14.44 -9.00
CA ILE A 85 -8.87 13.73 -9.67
C ILE A 85 -7.52 14.40 -9.39
N ALA A 86 -7.45 15.73 -9.48
CA ALA A 86 -6.22 16.48 -9.17
C ALA A 86 -5.78 16.28 -7.71
N GLY A 87 -6.72 16.36 -6.76
CA GLY A 87 -6.44 16.10 -5.35
C GLY A 87 -5.92 14.69 -5.11
N ARG A 88 -6.49 13.69 -5.79
CA ARG A 88 -6.04 12.29 -5.72
C ARG A 88 -4.66 12.07 -6.32
N LEU A 89 -4.30 12.76 -7.41
CA LEU A 89 -2.95 12.76 -7.96
C LEU A 89 -1.94 13.30 -6.94
N ILE A 90 -2.24 14.46 -6.35
CA ILE A 90 -1.38 15.10 -5.34
C ILE A 90 -1.20 14.18 -4.12
N LEU A 91 -2.29 13.65 -3.58
CA LEU A 91 -2.28 12.70 -2.47
C LEU A 91 -1.45 11.46 -2.82
N GLY A 92 -1.59 10.95 -4.04
CA GLY A 92 -0.86 9.80 -4.53
C GLY A 92 0.66 9.96 -4.48
N VAL A 93 1.19 11.16 -4.79
CA VAL A 93 2.64 11.45 -4.66
C VAL A 93 3.10 11.20 -3.22
N GLY A 94 2.32 11.65 -2.23
CA GLY A 94 2.59 11.39 -0.82
C GLY A 94 2.58 9.89 -0.48
N VAL A 95 1.55 9.18 -0.96
CA VAL A 95 1.41 7.72 -0.75
C VAL A 95 2.61 6.96 -1.32
N GLY A 96 3.01 7.23 -2.57
CA GLY A 96 4.12 6.55 -3.21
C GLY A 96 5.46 6.79 -2.52
N GLY A 97 5.73 8.04 -2.13
CA GLY A 97 6.94 8.41 -1.37
C GLY A 97 6.99 7.72 -0.02
N ALA A 98 5.90 7.76 0.73
CA ALA A 98 5.81 7.10 2.04
C ALA A 98 5.98 5.59 1.94
N ALA A 99 5.42 4.94 0.91
CA ALA A 99 5.53 3.50 0.70
C ALA A 99 6.98 3.02 0.53
N VAL A 100 7.85 3.85 -0.07
CA VAL A 100 9.29 3.54 -0.21
C VAL A 100 10.09 3.91 1.04
N ILE A 101 9.85 5.10 1.58
CA ILE A 101 10.73 5.69 2.59
C ILE A 101 10.41 5.19 3.99
N CYS A 102 9.15 4.94 4.32
CA CYS A 102 8.76 4.52 5.68
C CYS A 102 9.41 3.17 6.08
N PRO A 103 9.34 2.10 5.29
CA PRO A 103 10.04 0.85 5.63
C PRO A 103 11.57 1.02 5.69
N LEU A 104 12.13 1.88 4.81
CA LEU A 104 13.57 2.17 4.79
C LEU A 104 13.99 2.89 6.08
N TYR A 105 13.26 3.93 6.49
CA TYR A 105 13.50 4.67 7.72
C TYR A 105 13.40 3.77 8.96
N ILE A 106 12.37 2.92 9.02
CA ILE A 106 12.20 1.95 10.10
C ILE A 106 13.38 0.97 10.16
N THR A 107 13.83 0.45 9.02
CA THR A 107 14.94 -0.51 9.00
C THR A 107 16.28 0.11 9.39
N GLU A 108 16.47 1.41 9.19
CA GLU A 108 17.68 2.15 9.57
C GLU A 108 17.70 2.55 11.05
N LEU A 109 16.53 2.80 11.67
CA LEU A 109 16.40 3.18 13.07
C LEU A 109 16.21 1.98 14.01
N ALA A 110 15.51 0.94 13.57
CA ALA A 110 15.18 -0.17 14.44
C ALA A 110 16.43 -1.01 14.82
N PRO A 111 16.61 -1.33 16.11
CA PRO A 111 17.61 -2.29 16.56
C PRO A 111 17.44 -3.63 15.85
N THR A 112 18.56 -4.31 15.57
CA THR A 112 18.58 -5.58 14.82
C THR A 112 17.65 -6.65 15.42
N ALA A 113 17.57 -6.71 16.77
CA ALA A 113 16.73 -7.69 17.47
C ALA A 113 15.21 -7.52 17.23
N VAL A 114 14.74 -6.31 16.97
CA VAL A 114 13.30 -6.01 16.82
C VAL A 114 12.93 -5.48 15.43
N ARG A 115 13.92 -5.34 14.54
CA ARG A 115 13.74 -4.76 13.19
C ARG A 115 12.62 -5.43 12.41
N GLY A 116 12.58 -6.75 12.39
CA GLY A 116 11.54 -7.51 11.67
C GLY A 116 10.13 -7.20 12.21
N ARG A 117 10.00 -7.09 13.54
CA ARG A 117 8.72 -6.74 14.18
C ARG A 117 8.31 -5.29 13.83
N CYS A 118 9.23 -4.34 13.85
CA CYS A 118 8.93 -2.94 13.49
C CYS A 118 8.48 -2.82 12.03
N VAL A 119 9.15 -3.49 11.09
CA VAL A 119 8.74 -3.53 9.67
C VAL A 119 7.39 -4.24 9.52
N GLY A 120 7.18 -5.33 10.24
CA GLY A 120 5.90 -6.04 10.27
C GLY A 120 4.76 -5.15 10.78
N THR A 121 4.99 -4.37 11.84
CA THR A 121 4.00 -3.40 12.35
C THR A 121 3.62 -2.37 11.30
N ASN A 122 4.59 -1.85 10.51
CA ASN A 122 4.27 -0.97 9.39
C ASN A 122 3.35 -1.66 8.36
N GLY A 123 3.63 -2.92 8.03
CA GLY A 123 2.77 -3.73 7.16
C GLY A 123 1.35 -3.90 7.73
N PHE A 124 1.23 -4.13 9.04
CA PHE A 124 -0.06 -4.27 9.73
C PHE A 124 -0.88 -2.97 9.75
N CYS A 125 -0.25 -1.82 9.92
CA CYS A 125 -0.96 -0.53 9.96
C CYS A 125 -1.74 -0.23 8.68
N ILE A 126 -1.39 -0.85 7.54
CA ILE A 126 -2.08 -0.62 6.27
C ILE A 126 -3.46 -1.27 6.24
N PRO A 127 -3.63 -2.59 6.38
CA PRO A 127 -4.97 -3.19 6.41
C PRO A 127 -5.78 -2.73 7.63
N PHE A 128 -5.14 -2.40 8.75
CA PHE A 128 -5.81 -1.79 9.88
C PHE A 128 -6.42 -0.43 9.51
N GLY A 129 -5.66 0.43 8.82
CA GLY A 129 -6.16 1.71 8.31
C GLY A 129 -7.29 1.54 7.30
N GLN A 130 -7.21 0.52 6.42
CA GLN A 130 -8.29 0.16 5.51
C GLN A 130 -9.57 -0.21 6.28
N THR A 131 -9.45 -1.05 7.29
CA THR A 131 -10.58 -1.48 8.12
C THR A 131 -11.23 -0.30 8.84
N VAL A 132 -10.42 0.61 9.40
CA VAL A 132 -10.90 1.82 10.06
C VAL A 132 -11.68 2.71 9.07
N ALA A 133 -11.14 2.94 7.87
CA ALA A 133 -11.80 3.75 6.85
C ALA A 133 -13.16 3.17 6.45
N VAL A 134 -13.21 1.87 6.19
CA VAL A 134 -14.46 1.18 5.80
C VAL A 134 -15.46 1.15 6.96
N ALA A 135 -15.00 0.96 8.21
CA ALA A 135 -15.87 0.99 9.39
C ALA A 135 -16.51 2.36 9.61
N ILE A 136 -15.72 3.44 9.49
CA ILE A 136 -16.27 4.82 9.58
C ILE A 136 -17.28 5.05 8.47
N GLY A 137 -16.96 4.64 7.22
CA GLY A 137 -17.87 4.78 6.10
C GLY A 137 -19.17 3.99 6.26
N ALA A 138 -19.11 2.79 6.80
CA ALA A 138 -20.30 2.00 7.10
C ALA A 138 -21.22 2.66 8.15
N GLY A 139 -20.63 3.35 9.15
CA GLY A 139 -21.36 4.10 10.16
C GLY A 139 -21.94 5.42 9.68
N MET A 140 -21.44 5.96 8.56
CA MET A 140 -21.84 7.29 8.06
C MET A 140 -22.74 7.21 6.81
N LYS A 141 -23.35 6.06 6.52
CA LYS A 141 -24.16 5.86 5.29
C LYS A 141 -25.29 6.87 5.13
N ASP A 142 -25.92 7.27 6.21
CA ASP A 142 -27.11 8.15 6.22
C ASP A 142 -26.74 9.65 6.33
N VAL A 143 -25.44 9.98 6.40
CA VAL A 143 -24.96 11.37 6.54
C VAL A 143 -24.81 11.99 5.16
N LYS A 144 -25.49 13.12 4.90
CA LYS A 144 -25.31 13.87 3.64
C LYS A 144 -23.89 14.42 3.53
N GLY A 145 -23.26 14.26 2.35
CA GLY A 145 -21.89 14.70 2.12
C GLY A 145 -20.83 13.90 2.89
N ASN A 146 -21.16 12.69 3.32
CA ASN A 146 -20.29 11.79 4.09
C ASN A 146 -18.93 11.56 3.39
N TRP A 147 -18.89 11.49 2.07
CA TRP A 147 -17.66 11.28 1.31
C TRP A 147 -16.62 12.40 1.53
N ARG A 148 -17.07 13.68 1.67
CA ARG A 148 -16.17 14.80 1.99
C ARG A 148 -15.55 14.64 3.37
N ILE A 149 -16.39 14.23 4.35
CA ILE A 149 -15.92 13.97 5.71
C ILE A 149 -14.96 12.79 5.73
N LEU A 150 -15.28 11.72 5.02
CA LEU A 150 -14.43 10.53 4.91
C LEU A 150 -13.04 10.85 4.35
N PHE A 151 -12.96 11.58 3.24
CA PHE A 151 -11.67 12.02 2.70
C PHE A 151 -10.97 13.04 3.60
N GLY A 152 -11.72 13.97 4.21
CA GLY A 152 -11.20 14.98 5.12
C GLY A 152 -10.61 14.40 6.40
N LEU A 153 -11.17 13.31 6.93
CA LEU A 153 -10.61 12.59 8.08
C LEU A 153 -9.20 12.03 7.82
N GLY A 154 -8.82 11.82 6.55
CA GLY A 154 -7.44 11.47 6.18
C GLY A 154 -6.41 12.53 6.54
N VAL A 155 -6.81 13.80 6.69
CA VAL A 155 -5.94 14.90 7.12
C VAL A 155 -5.50 14.73 8.58
N VAL A 156 -6.34 14.16 9.44
CA VAL A 156 -6.06 14.02 10.88
C VAL A 156 -4.78 13.21 11.16
N PRO A 157 -4.64 11.97 10.67
CA PRO A 157 -3.42 11.21 10.89
C PRO A 157 -2.18 11.83 10.22
N SER A 158 -2.34 12.58 9.12
CA SER A 158 -1.20 13.23 8.48
C SER A 158 -0.71 14.45 9.27
N LEU A 159 -1.61 15.28 9.81
CA LEU A 159 -1.24 16.36 10.72
C LEU A 159 -0.60 15.84 12.01
N LEU A 160 -1.13 14.74 12.55
CA LEU A 160 -0.53 14.08 13.71
C LEU A 160 0.90 13.60 13.39
N GLN A 161 1.09 12.99 12.25
CA GLN A 161 2.43 12.55 11.82
C GLN A 161 3.37 13.73 11.59
N LEU A 162 2.94 14.80 10.92
CA LEU A 162 3.73 16.02 10.73
C LEU A 162 4.23 16.60 12.07
N THR A 163 3.37 16.62 13.09
CA THR A 163 3.75 17.09 14.43
C THR A 163 4.72 16.12 15.13
N LEU A 164 4.44 14.82 15.09
CA LEU A 164 5.27 13.81 15.74
C LEU A 164 6.64 13.65 15.08
N MET A 165 6.74 13.87 13.76
CA MET A 165 8.01 13.77 13.04
C MET A 165 9.08 14.78 13.55
N HIS A 166 8.66 15.89 14.18
CA HIS A 166 9.63 16.82 14.78
C HIS A 166 10.45 16.15 15.88
N TYR A 167 9.87 15.24 16.64
CA TYR A 167 10.52 14.53 17.75
C TYR A 167 11.35 13.32 17.29
N LEU A 168 11.14 12.83 16.08
CA LEU A 168 11.90 11.71 15.56
C LEU A 168 13.25 12.17 14.98
N PRO A 169 14.35 11.42 15.24
CA PRO A 169 15.67 11.77 14.73
C PRO A 169 15.79 11.43 13.23
N GLU A 170 16.76 12.03 12.54
CA GLU A 170 17.14 11.58 11.20
C GLU A 170 17.88 10.24 11.29
N SER A 171 17.90 9.48 10.19
CA SER A 171 18.63 8.21 10.12
C SER A 171 20.13 8.39 10.40
N PRO A 172 20.74 7.53 11.28
CA PRO A 172 22.18 7.56 11.52
C PRO A 172 23.02 7.44 10.24
N ARG A 173 22.50 6.69 9.24
CA ARG A 173 23.15 6.55 7.95
C ARG A 173 23.22 7.87 7.17
N VAL A 174 22.14 8.66 7.16
CA VAL A 174 22.11 9.97 6.52
C VAL A 174 23.02 10.96 7.24
N LEU A 175 23.02 10.93 8.58
CA LEU A 175 23.86 11.81 9.38
C LEU A 175 25.35 11.56 9.09
N ILE A 176 25.77 10.31 8.98
CA ILE A 176 27.14 9.94 8.60
C ILE A 176 27.46 10.35 7.16
N LEU A 177 26.52 10.17 6.20
CA LEU A 177 26.69 10.67 4.83
C LEU A 177 26.91 12.19 4.76
N ARG A 178 26.38 12.93 5.75
CA ARG A 178 26.54 14.39 5.90
C ARG A 178 27.69 14.79 6.81
N GLU A 179 28.55 13.84 7.18
CA GLU A 179 29.70 14.06 8.06
C GLU A 179 29.32 14.59 9.46
N GLN A 180 28.10 14.30 9.94
CA GLN A 180 27.57 14.70 11.25
C GLN A 180 27.65 13.54 12.25
N ASP A 181 28.84 13.06 12.51
CA ASP A 181 29.14 11.90 13.36
C ASP A 181 28.62 12.01 14.79
N ASP A 182 28.74 13.21 15.38
CA ASP A 182 28.31 13.46 16.77
C ASP A 182 26.79 13.30 16.90
N LYS A 183 26.04 13.83 15.93
CA LYS A 183 24.58 13.62 15.90
C LYS A 183 24.20 12.17 15.67
N ALA A 184 24.93 11.47 14.79
CA ALA A 184 24.72 10.04 14.57
C ALA A 184 24.96 9.23 15.85
N ARG A 185 26.00 9.59 16.62
CA ARG A 185 26.29 9.00 17.93
C ARG A 185 25.16 9.23 18.93
N GLU A 186 24.62 10.45 19.01
CA GLU A 186 23.48 10.76 19.89
C GLU A 186 22.24 9.97 19.53
N VAL A 187 21.92 9.86 18.24
CA VAL A 187 20.81 9.04 17.78
C VAL A 187 21.02 7.58 18.15
N LEU A 188 22.23 7.03 17.95
CA LEU A 188 22.54 5.66 18.36
C LEU A 188 22.43 5.47 19.88
N LYS A 189 22.83 6.44 20.71
CA LYS A 189 22.61 6.42 22.16
C LYS A 189 21.13 6.37 22.53
N THR A 190 20.31 7.12 21.82
CA THR A 190 18.85 7.12 22.05
C THR A 190 18.23 5.78 21.67
N ILE A 191 18.65 5.18 20.54
CA ILE A 191 18.14 3.89 20.05
C ILE A 191 18.59 2.73 20.97
N TYR A 192 19.87 2.74 21.39
CA TYR A 192 20.48 1.70 22.22
C TYR A 192 20.70 2.19 23.66
N LYS A 193 19.62 2.67 24.28
CA LYS A 193 19.65 3.31 25.61
C LYS A 193 20.40 2.54 26.72
N TYR A 194 20.42 1.20 26.64
CA TYR A 194 21.07 0.34 27.63
C TYR A 194 22.42 -0.24 27.17
N ALA A 195 22.94 0.23 26.02
CA ALA A 195 24.23 -0.23 25.52
C ALA A 195 25.38 0.56 26.16
N THR A 196 26.52 -0.10 26.35
CA THR A 196 27.74 0.55 26.82
C THR A 196 28.28 1.51 25.73
N PRO A 197 29.05 2.54 26.12
CA PRO A 197 29.67 3.46 25.14
C PRO A 197 30.48 2.73 24.07
N GLU A 198 31.15 1.64 24.43
CA GLU A 198 31.94 0.81 23.50
C GLU A 198 31.08 0.17 22.41
N ILE A 199 29.88 -0.33 22.78
CA ILE A 199 28.93 -0.92 21.81
C ILE A 199 28.41 0.16 20.87
N ILE A 200 28.18 1.38 21.36
CA ILE A 200 27.74 2.51 20.53
C ILE A 200 28.81 2.88 19.52
N GLU A 201 30.08 2.98 19.95
CA GLU A 201 31.20 3.26 19.04
C GLU A 201 31.42 2.15 18.02
N LEU A 202 31.27 0.88 18.43
CA LEU A 202 31.32 -0.24 17.50
C LEU A 202 30.21 -0.14 16.45
N LYS A 203 28.96 0.16 16.87
CA LYS A 203 27.83 0.37 15.93
C LYS A 203 28.09 1.55 14.98
N LEU A 204 28.62 2.65 15.52
CA LEU A 204 28.96 3.82 14.69
C LEU A 204 30.01 3.46 13.63
N ARG A 205 31.06 2.73 14.00
CA ARG A 205 32.09 2.22 13.06
C ARG A 205 31.47 1.35 11.98
N VAL A 206 30.65 0.35 12.34
CA VAL A 206 29.98 -0.53 11.37
C VAL A 206 29.13 0.27 10.39
N VAL A 207 28.37 1.27 10.85
CA VAL A 207 27.56 2.11 9.94
C VAL A 207 28.48 2.98 9.05
N LYS A 208 29.59 3.52 9.61
CA LYS A 208 30.58 4.29 8.83
C LYS A 208 31.23 3.45 7.73
N ASP A 209 31.66 2.24 8.06
CA ASP A 209 32.25 1.32 7.08
C ASP A 209 31.30 1.00 5.93
N HIS A 210 30.04 0.76 6.26
CA HIS A 210 28.99 0.54 5.26
C HIS A 210 28.73 1.80 4.41
N VAL A 211 28.72 2.98 5.02
CA VAL A 211 28.55 4.25 4.31
C VAL A 211 29.77 4.52 3.44
N ALA A 212 31.00 4.33 3.95
CA ALA A 212 32.22 4.53 3.19
C ALA A 212 32.30 3.63 1.97
N ALA A 213 31.96 2.34 2.11
CA ALA A 213 31.89 1.40 1.00
C ALA A 213 30.87 1.85 -0.07
N THR A 214 29.68 2.29 0.38
CA THR A 214 28.64 2.80 -0.53
C THR A 214 29.07 4.10 -1.21
N THR A 215 29.68 5.03 -0.46
CA THR A 215 30.14 6.33 -0.96
C THR A 215 31.33 6.17 -1.93
N ALA A 216 32.27 5.27 -1.67
CA ALA A 216 33.37 4.97 -2.57
C ALA A 216 32.83 4.50 -3.94
N LEU A 217 31.83 3.62 -3.91
CA LEU A 217 31.14 3.19 -5.11
C LEU A 217 30.39 4.33 -5.81
N GLN A 218 29.82 5.24 -5.01
CA GLN A 218 29.09 6.41 -5.53
C GLN A 218 30.00 7.49 -6.13
N ARG A 219 31.19 7.68 -5.59
CA ARG A 219 32.19 8.64 -6.13
C ARG A 219 32.86 8.14 -7.41
N SER A 220 33.04 6.83 -7.55
CA SER A 220 33.66 6.21 -8.72
C SER A 220 32.71 6.03 -9.91
N THR A 221 31.40 6.30 -9.75
CA THR A 221 30.40 6.03 -10.80
C THR A 221 29.39 7.16 -10.92
N THR A 222 29.05 7.53 -12.16
CA THR A 222 27.97 8.48 -12.47
C THR A 222 26.59 7.87 -12.14
N PHE A 223 25.57 8.72 -11.92
CA PHE A 223 24.17 8.25 -11.70
C PHE A 223 23.72 7.26 -12.79
N TRP A 224 24.03 7.53 -14.05
CA TRP A 224 23.71 6.66 -15.19
C TRP A 224 24.47 5.32 -15.15
N GLU A 225 25.72 5.33 -14.76
CA GLU A 225 26.50 4.09 -14.60
C GLU A 225 25.97 3.24 -13.45
N ARG A 226 25.54 3.87 -12.36
CA ARG A 226 24.90 3.18 -11.23
C ARG A 226 23.58 2.56 -11.65
N SER A 227 22.75 3.31 -12.35
CA SER A 227 21.49 2.80 -12.90
C SER A 227 21.74 1.67 -13.90
N LYS A 228 22.75 1.79 -14.76
CA LYS A 228 23.19 0.74 -15.66
C LYS A 228 23.70 -0.49 -14.89
N LYS A 229 24.45 -0.31 -13.80
CA LYS A 229 24.99 -1.39 -12.96
C LYS A 229 23.87 -2.17 -12.25
N LEU A 230 22.75 -1.53 -11.88
CA LEU A 230 21.58 -2.23 -11.35
C LEU A 230 21.07 -3.30 -12.31
N TRP A 231 21.13 -3.04 -13.61
CA TRP A 231 20.62 -3.95 -14.64
C TRP A 231 21.69 -4.86 -15.26
N THR A 232 22.95 -4.44 -15.25
CA THR A 232 24.06 -5.22 -15.85
C THR A 232 24.66 -6.22 -14.87
N HIS A 233 24.72 -5.89 -13.56
CA HIS A 233 25.29 -6.80 -12.55
C HIS A 233 24.30 -7.92 -12.21
N LYS A 234 24.60 -9.14 -12.59
CA LYS A 234 23.71 -10.31 -12.51
C LYS A 234 23.06 -10.52 -11.13
N PRO A 235 23.78 -10.44 -9.96
CA PRO A 235 23.16 -10.57 -8.65
C PRO A 235 22.15 -9.48 -8.37
N TYR A 236 22.45 -8.21 -8.67
CA TYR A 236 21.54 -7.08 -8.39
C TYR A 236 20.28 -7.18 -9.25
N ARG A 237 20.44 -7.45 -10.55
CA ARG A 237 19.32 -7.67 -11.47
C ARG A 237 18.40 -8.78 -10.99
N ARG A 238 18.97 -9.92 -10.54
CA ARG A 238 18.18 -11.05 -10.03
C ARG A 238 17.38 -10.66 -8.78
N SER A 239 17.99 -9.96 -7.83
CA SER A 239 17.31 -9.52 -6.61
C SER A 239 16.17 -8.54 -6.92
N ILE A 240 16.44 -7.50 -7.74
CA ILE A 240 15.42 -6.50 -8.13
C ILE A 240 14.27 -7.18 -8.89
N PHE A 241 14.60 -8.06 -9.85
CA PHE A 241 13.59 -8.77 -10.63
C PHE A 241 12.70 -9.67 -9.73
N THR A 242 13.31 -10.42 -8.81
CA THR A 242 12.56 -11.28 -7.87
C THR A 242 11.62 -10.46 -7.01
N VAL A 243 12.10 -9.35 -6.40
CA VAL A 243 11.28 -8.49 -5.55
C VAL A 243 10.17 -7.81 -6.35
N SER A 244 10.49 -7.31 -7.54
CA SER A 244 9.49 -6.67 -8.41
C SER A 244 8.42 -7.66 -8.84
N LEU A 245 8.78 -8.91 -9.19
CA LEU A 245 7.81 -9.94 -9.53
C LEU A 245 6.88 -10.28 -8.37
N ILE A 246 7.41 -10.45 -7.15
CA ILE A 246 6.58 -10.71 -5.96
C ILE A 246 5.57 -9.58 -5.78
N GLN A 247 5.99 -8.33 -5.91
CA GLN A 247 5.11 -7.17 -5.78
C GLN A 247 4.06 -7.09 -6.90
N VAL A 248 4.47 -7.30 -8.15
CA VAL A 248 3.58 -7.29 -9.32
C VAL A 248 2.53 -8.40 -9.20
N PHE A 249 2.94 -9.63 -8.91
CA PHE A 249 1.98 -10.73 -8.71
C PHE A 249 1.05 -10.48 -7.53
N GLY A 250 1.55 -9.86 -6.45
CA GLY A 250 0.70 -9.44 -5.33
C GLY A 250 -0.43 -8.50 -5.78
N GLN A 251 -0.18 -7.58 -6.70
CA GLN A 251 -1.22 -6.68 -7.23
C GLN A 251 -2.19 -7.41 -8.18
N PHE A 252 -1.66 -8.29 -9.04
CA PHE A 252 -2.49 -9.10 -9.96
C PHE A 252 -3.42 -10.10 -9.26
N THR A 253 -3.25 -10.35 -7.96
CA THR A 253 -4.24 -11.12 -7.17
C THR A 253 -5.61 -10.44 -7.11
N GLY A 254 -5.69 -9.11 -7.32
CA GLY A 254 -6.93 -8.35 -7.34
C GLY A 254 -7.47 -7.92 -5.98
N TYR A 255 -6.76 -8.17 -4.87
CA TYR A 255 -7.24 -7.77 -3.53
C TYR A 255 -7.49 -6.26 -3.40
N ASN A 256 -6.55 -5.43 -3.87
CA ASN A 256 -6.71 -3.98 -3.79
C ASN A 256 -7.91 -3.51 -4.62
N THR A 257 -8.13 -4.11 -5.77
CA THR A 257 -9.26 -3.80 -6.65
C THR A 257 -10.58 -4.18 -6.01
N LEU A 258 -10.65 -5.38 -5.39
CA LEU A 258 -11.81 -5.78 -4.59
C LEU A 258 -12.14 -4.73 -3.53
N LEU A 259 -11.14 -4.15 -2.86
CA LEU A 259 -11.33 -3.15 -1.83
C LEU A 259 -11.75 -1.79 -2.41
N TYR A 260 -11.12 -1.35 -3.52
CA TYR A 260 -11.44 -0.08 -4.18
C TYR A 260 -12.88 -0.01 -4.67
N TYR A 261 -13.42 -1.13 -5.13
CA TYR A 261 -14.77 -1.22 -5.68
C TYR A 261 -15.74 -1.99 -4.79
N ALA A 262 -15.38 -2.21 -3.53
CA ALA A 262 -16.21 -2.97 -2.59
C ALA A 262 -17.61 -2.38 -2.47
N GLY A 263 -17.75 -1.05 -2.33
CA GLY A 263 -19.04 -0.38 -2.25
C GLY A 263 -19.89 -0.60 -3.51
N THR A 264 -19.31 -0.46 -4.69
CA THR A 264 -20.01 -0.70 -5.96
C THR A 264 -20.35 -2.17 -6.13
N LEU A 265 -19.42 -3.09 -5.88
CA LEU A 265 -19.63 -4.53 -6.01
C LEU A 265 -20.73 -5.03 -5.08
N PHE A 266 -20.66 -4.72 -3.81
CA PHE A 266 -21.65 -5.15 -2.82
C PHE A 266 -22.99 -4.43 -2.99
N GLY A 267 -23.00 -3.22 -3.57
CA GLY A 267 -24.21 -2.54 -4.02
C GLY A 267 -24.91 -3.31 -5.14
N LEU A 268 -24.19 -3.72 -6.17
CA LEU A 268 -24.70 -4.56 -7.27
C LEU A 268 -25.21 -5.92 -6.78
N LEU A 269 -24.64 -6.47 -5.70
CA LEU A 269 -25.12 -7.70 -5.07
C LEU A 269 -26.39 -7.50 -4.23
N GLY A 270 -26.92 -6.28 -4.15
CA GLY A 270 -28.17 -5.98 -3.45
C GLY A 270 -28.06 -5.91 -1.93
N LEU A 271 -26.85 -5.69 -1.35
CA LEU A 271 -26.73 -5.48 0.07
C LEU A 271 -27.31 -4.13 0.47
N SER A 272 -28.13 -4.10 1.50
CA SER A 272 -28.76 -2.88 2.04
C SER A 272 -27.76 -1.83 2.56
N ASN A 273 -26.57 -2.27 2.93
CA ASN A 273 -25.43 -1.41 3.26
C ASN A 273 -24.16 -1.96 2.58
N PRO A 274 -23.81 -1.48 1.38
CA PRO A 274 -22.64 -1.94 0.63
C PRO A 274 -21.33 -1.78 1.38
N SER A 275 -21.21 -0.75 2.23
CA SER A 275 -20.01 -0.49 3.03
C SER A 275 -19.76 -1.59 4.08
N VAL A 276 -20.83 -2.18 4.63
CA VAL A 276 -20.71 -3.35 5.54
C VAL A 276 -20.14 -4.56 4.80
N GLY A 277 -20.53 -4.74 3.52
CA GLY A 277 -19.91 -5.76 2.66
C GLY A 277 -18.40 -5.60 2.54
N GLY A 278 -17.91 -4.35 2.40
CA GLY A 278 -16.48 -4.03 2.36
C GLY A 278 -15.73 -4.26 3.70
N LEU A 279 -16.44 -4.26 4.84
CA LEU A 279 -15.82 -4.57 6.14
C LEU A 279 -15.34 -6.02 6.23
N ILE A 280 -16.08 -6.97 5.64
CA ILE A 280 -15.76 -8.39 5.71
C ILE A 280 -14.34 -8.67 5.17
N PRO A 281 -13.99 -8.31 3.91
CA PRO A 281 -12.65 -8.52 3.40
C PRO A 281 -11.59 -7.70 4.14
N SER A 282 -11.90 -6.47 4.60
CA SER A 282 -10.96 -5.62 5.31
C SER A 282 -10.56 -6.20 6.67
N ILE A 283 -11.54 -6.61 7.49
CA ILE A 283 -11.30 -7.25 8.79
C ILE A 283 -10.57 -8.57 8.60
N THR A 284 -11.01 -9.39 7.63
CA THR A 284 -10.38 -10.68 7.33
C THR A 284 -8.91 -10.50 6.95
N ASN A 285 -8.59 -9.50 6.12
CA ASN A 285 -7.21 -9.21 5.74
C ASN A 285 -6.36 -8.78 6.93
N THR A 286 -6.88 -7.88 7.78
CA THR A 286 -6.19 -7.41 8.97
C THR A 286 -5.86 -8.56 9.91
N PHE A 287 -6.82 -9.44 10.16
CA PHE A 287 -6.63 -10.61 11.01
C PHE A 287 -5.67 -11.64 10.39
N SER A 288 -5.84 -11.95 9.10
CA SER A 288 -4.98 -12.89 8.39
C SER A 288 -3.53 -12.44 8.33
N LEU A 289 -3.31 -11.11 8.19
CA LEU A 289 -1.98 -10.54 8.22
C LEU A 289 -1.34 -10.68 9.61
N LEU A 290 -2.08 -10.46 10.70
CA LEU A 290 -1.59 -10.72 12.06
C LEU A 290 -1.16 -12.17 12.25
N CYS A 291 -2.00 -13.12 11.81
CA CYS A 291 -1.64 -14.54 11.83
C CYS A 291 -0.37 -14.82 11.03
N GLY A 292 -0.27 -14.26 9.81
CA GLY A 292 0.91 -14.37 8.97
C GLY A 292 2.17 -13.82 9.63
N MET A 293 2.08 -12.68 10.36
CA MET A 293 3.21 -12.12 11.13
C MET A 293 3.77 -13.08 12.18
N VAL A 294 2.91 -13.77 12.87
CA VAL A 294 3.33 -14.77 13.88
C VAL A 294 3.92 -16.02 13.20
N MET A 295 3.36 -16.37 12.05
CA MET A 295 3.75 -17.60 11.35
C MET A 295 5.03 -17.44 10.53
N VAL A 296 5.34 -16.23 10.03
CA VAL A 296 6.50 -15.99 9.16
C VAL A 296 7.83 -16.32 9.84
N ASP A 297 7.93 -16.09 11.15
CA ASP A 297 9.13 -16.41 11.92
C ASP A 297 9.32 -17.91 12.14
N ARG A 298 8.22 -18.70 12.15
CA ARG A 298 8.25 -20.16 12.36
C ARG A 298 8.38 -20.95 11.05
N ILE A 299 7.65 -20.55 10.02
CA ILE A 299 7.53 -21.31 8.75
C ILE A 299 8.47 -20.75 7.68
N GLY A 300 8.92 -19.51 7.84
CA GLY A 300 9.72 -18.79 6.85
C GLY A 300 8.87 -18.26 5.67
N ARG A 301 9.45 -17.30 4.94
CA ARG A 301 8.77 -16.57 3.85
C ARG A 301 8.30 -17.51 2.72
N ARG A 302 9.17 -18.43 2.30
CA ARG A 302 8.86 -19.43 1.26
C ARG A 302 7.77 -20.41 1.71
N GLY A 303 7.88 -20.89 2.95
CA GLY A 303 6.90 -21.84 3.51
C GLY A 303 5.51 -21.23 3.62
N LEU A 304 5.43 -19.94 3.96
CA LEU A 304 4.18 -19.19 4.03
C LEU A 304 3.50 -19.13 2.65
N LEU A 305 4.26 -18.76 1.62
CA LEU A 305 3.75 -18.67 0.24
C LEU A 305 3.27 -20.04 -0.28
N MET A 306 4.03 -21.10 -0.03
CA MET A 306 3.71 -22.44 -0.52
C MET A 306 2.48 -23.08 0.18
N LYS A 307 2.23 -22.73 1.46
CA LYS A 307 1.11 -23.28 2.22
C LYS A 307 -0.19 -22.51 2.05
N PHE A 308 -0.12 -21.17 2.04
CA PHE A 308 -1.30 -20.31 1.99
C PHE A 308 -1.62 -19.79 0.58
N GLY A 309 -0.66 -19.80 -0.34
CA GLY A 309 -0.91 -19.48 -1.75
C GLY A 309 -2.01 -20.34 -2.40
N PRO A 310 -2.01 -21.66 -2.23
CA PRO A 310 -3.10 -22.51 -2.72
C PRO A 310 -4.48 -22.15 -2.16
N ILE A 311 -4.58 -21.70 -0.90
CA ILE A 311 -5.86 -21.28 -0.29
C ILE A 311 -6.42 -20.07 -1.05
N MET A 312 -5.56 -19.14 -1.47
CA MET A 312 -5.96 -18.00 -2.30
C MET A 312 -6.56 -18.46 -3.64
N VAL A 313 -5.92 -19.42 -4.32
CA VAL A 313 -6.40 -19.98 -5.59
C VAL A 313 -7.74 -20.68 -5.38
N ILE A 314 -7.90 -21.47 -4.32
CA ILE A 314 -9.17 -22.10 -3.95
C ILE A 314 -10.27 -21.06 -3.76
N GLY A 315 -9.99 -19.97 -3.03
CA GLY A 315 -10.93 -18.89 -2.81
C GLY A 315 -11.38 -18.21 -4.11
N LEU A 316 -10.44 -17.90 -5.02
CA LEU A 316 -10.76 -17.32 -6.33
C LEU A 316 -11.57 -18.25 -7.20
N THR A 317 -11.22 -19.55 -7.25
CA THR A 317 -11.98 -20.56 -7.98
C THR A 317 -13.39 -20.70 -7.41
N TRP A 318 -13.52 -20.68 -6.09
CA TRP A 318 -14.81 -20.66 -5.42
C TRP A 318 -15.65 -19.44 -5.81
N CYS A 319 -15.08 -18.25 -5.78
CA CYS A 319 -15.77 -17.03 -6.22
C CYS A 319 -16.24 -17.15 -7.68
N LEU A 320 -15.38 -17.62 -8.58
CA LEU A 320 -15.72 -17.81 -9.99
C LEU A 320 -16.96 -18.72 -10.16
N ILE A 321 -16.96 -19.87 -9.48
CA ILE A 321 -18.06 -20.83 -9.52
C ILE A 321 -19.34 -20.22 -8.92
N ALA A 322 -19.22 -19.54 -7.77
CA ALA A 322 -20.33 -18.91 -7.10
C ALA A 322 -20.98 -17.81 -7.95
N PHE A 323 -20.18 -16.93 -8.56
CA PHE A 323 -20.67 -15.90 -9.49
C PHE A 323 -21.34 -16.51 -10.72
N TYR A 324 -20.74 -17.56 -11.30
CA TYR A 324 -21.33 -18.24 -12.46
C TYR A 324 -22.75 -18.76 -12.18
N PHE A 325 -22.95 -19.44 -11.06
CA PHE A 325 -24.27 -19.93 -10.68
C PHE A 325 -25.24 -18.82 -10.29
N MET A 326 -24.78 -17.82 -9.56
CA MET A 326 -25.59 -16.68 -9.12
C MET A 326 -26.09 -15.84 -10.30
N CYS A 327 -25.25 -15.61 -11.31
CA CYS A 327 -25.60 -14.81 -12.48
C CYS A 327 -26.27 -15.62 -13.61
N LYS A 328 -26.52 -16.93 -13.43
CA LYS A 328 -27.19 -17.76 -14.43
C LYS A 328 -28.56 -17.23 -14.87
N PRO A 329 -29.45 -16.73 -13.97
CA PRO A 329 -30.74 -16.17 -14.36
C PRO A 329 -30.66 -14.89 -15.19
N THR A 330 -29.56 -14.13 -15.06
CA THR A 330 -29.33 -12.85 -15.75
C THR A 330 -28.46 -12.97 -17.00
N GLY A 331 -28.33 -14.20 -17.54
CA GLY A 331 -27.48 -14.44 -18.71
C GLY A 331 -25.99 -14.33 -18.43
N HIS A 332 -25.58 -14.63 -17.21
CA HIS A 332 -24.18 -14.54 -16.71
C HIS A 332 -23.61 -13.12 -16.61
N PHE A 333 -24.48 -12.11 -16.50
CA PHE A 333 -24.10 -10.73 -16.20
C PHE A 333 -24.55 -10.34 -14.81
N LEU A 334 -23.78 -9.49 -14.16
CA LEU A 334 -24.22 -8.82 -12.94
C LEU A 334 -25.06 -7.59 -13.34
N VAL A 335 -26.36 -7.63 -13.01
CA VAL A 335 -27.34 -6.59 -13.38
C VAL A 335 -27.70 -5.80 -12.13
N ASP A 336 -27.58 -4.47 -12.24
CA ASP A 336 -27.96 -3.56 -11.15
C ASP A 336 -29.48 -3.64 -10.89
N GLY A 337 -29.87 -3.66 -9.61
CA GLY A 337 -31.25 -3.74 -9.18
C GLY A 337 -31.91 -5.13 -9.32
N TYR A 338 -31.19 -6.16 -9.77
CA TYR A 338 -31.73 -7.53 -9.77
C TYR A 338 -31.69 -8.12 -8.34
N PRO A 339 -32.79 -8.71 -7.84
CA PRO A 339 -32.86 -9.27 -6.48
C PRO A 339 -32.16 -10.63 -6.42
N TYR A 340 -30.85 -10.66 -6.24
CA TYR A 340 -30.11 -11.90 -6.07
C TYR A 340 -30.48 -12.60 -4.76
N PRO A 341 -30.63 -13.95 -4.77
CA PRO A 341 -30.93 -14.70 -3.56
C PRO A 341 -29.85 -14.50 -2.50
N GLN A 342 -30.21 -14.17 -1.27
CA GLN A 342 -29.23 -13.91 -0.19
C GLN A 342 -28.31 -15.12 0.09
N LYS A 343 -28.78 -16.34 -0.17
CA LYS A 343 -27.97 -17.55 -0.04
C LYS A 343 -26.81 -17.54 -1.02
N ASP A 344 -27.04 -17.15 -2.28
CA ASP A 344 -26.01 -17.14 -3.33
C ASP A 344 -24.98 -16.02 -3.06
N VAL A 345 -25.46 -14.86 -2.61
CA VAL A 345 -24.58 -13.77 -2.14
C VAL A 345 -23.71 -14.22 -0.97
N GLY A 346 -24.25 -14.97 -0.02
CA GLY A 346 -23.51 -15.56 1.09
C GLY A 346 -22.40 -16.53 0.63
N VAL A 347 -22.67 -17.33 -0.42
CA VAL A 347 -21.68 -18.24 -1.00
C VAL A 347 -20.54 -17.47 -1.67
N VAL A 348 -20.84 -16.37 -2.37
CA VAL A 348 -19.80 -15.47 -2.94
C VAL A 348 -18.94 -14.86 -1.82
N ILE A 349 -19.56 -14.34 -0.76
CA ILE A 349 -18.84 -13.76 0.39
C ILE A 349 -17.91 -14.78 1.04
N ALA A 350 -18.35 -16.05 1.19
CA ALA A 350 -17.52 -17.11 1.72
C ALA A 350 -16.25 -17.34 0.88
N GLY A 351 -16.38 -17.34 -0.46
CA GLY A 351 -15.25 -17.42 -1.38
C GLY A 351 -14.28 -16.25 -1.23
N ILE A 352 -14.82 -15.03 -1.12
CA ILE A 352 -14.02 -13.82 -0.87
C ILE A 352 -13.23 -13.93 0.44
N VAL A 353 -13.84 -14.42 1.52
CA VAL A 353 -13.17 -14.62 2.82
C VAL A 353 -12.02 -15.62 2.69
N ILE A 354 -12.24 -16.76 2.03
CA ILE A 354 -11.20 -17.78 1.79
C ILE A 354 -10.04 -17.17 0.98
N PHE A 355 -10.33 -16.44 -0.09
CA PHE A 355 -9.34 -15.72 -0.90
C PHE A 355 -8.51 -14.75 -0.06
N VAL A 356 -9.17 -13.92 0.75
CA VAL A 356 -8.53 -12.90 1.57
C VAL A 356 -7.68 -13.50 2.69
N ILE A 357 -8.08 -14.65 3.27
CA ILE A 357 -7.25 -15.40 4.22
C ILE A 357 -5.93 -15.82 3.55
N GLY A 358 -6.00 -16.35 2.34
CA GLY A 358 -4.82 -16.72 1.57
C GLY A 358 -3.94 -15.51 1.25
N PHE A 359 -4.52 -14.41 0.77
CA PHE A 359 -3.81 -13.17 0.43
C PHE A 359 -3.16 -12.52 1.65
N GLY A 360 -3.91 -12.30 2.73
CA GLY A 360 -3.44 -11.64 3.95
C GLY A 360 -2.30 -12.40 4.62
N SER A 361 -2.36 -13.74 4.60
CA SER A 361 -1.29 -14.58 5.16
C SER A 361 -0.05 -14.67 4.26
N THR A 362 -0.09 -14.24 2.99
CA THR A 362 1.02 -14.36 2.03
C THR A 362 1.49 -13.01 1.49
N TYR A 363 0.87 -12.53 0.41
CA TYR A 363 1.33 -11.36 -0.33
C TYR A 363 1.24 -10.06 0.46
N ALA A 364 0.23 -9.87 1.30
CA ALA A 364 0.12 -8.70 2.17
C ALA A 364 1.34 -8.53 3.08
N HIS A 365 2.03 -9.62 3.38
CA HIS A 365 3.25 -9.65 4.19
C HIS A 365 4.51 -9.46 3.37
N LEU A 366 4.67 -10.28 2.31
CA LEU A 366 5.92 -10.41 1.56
C LEU A 366 6.34 -9.10 0.89
N CYS A 367 5.38 -8.27 0.49
CA CYS A 367 5.65 -6.97 -0.13
C CYS A 367 6.47 -6.02 0.76
N TRP A 368 6.33 -6.10 2.08
CA TRP A 368 7.01 -5.20 3.03
C TRP A 368 8.42 -5.64 3.39
N TYR A 369 8.77 -6.90 3.16
CA TYR A 369 10.13 -7.43 3.39
C TYR A 369 11.08 -7.19 2.21
N GLN A 370 10.72 -6.35 1.25
CA GLN A 370 11.55 -6.07 0.06
C GLN A 370 12.99 -5.66 0.42
N SER A 371 13.17 -4.93 1.53
CA SER A 371 14.49 -4.50 2.00
C SER A 371 15.41 -5.64 2.45
N GLU A 372 14.87 -6.82 2.76
CA GLU A 372 15.65 -8.01 3.13
C GLU A 372 16.26 -8.71 1.90
N TYR A 373 15.60 -8.63 0.76
CA TYR A 373 16.06 -9.26 -0.49
C TYR A 373 17.06 -8.41 -1.25
N LEU A 374 17.14 -7.12 -0.94
CA LEU A 374 18.00 -6.17 -1.65
C LEU A 374 19.32 -5.94 -0.90
N ALA A 375 20.44 -6.06 -1.61
CA ALA A 375 21.75 -5.70 -1.07
C ALA A 375 21.74 -4.24 -0.56
N LEU A 376 22.50 -3.97 0.51
CA LEU A 376 22.49 -2.66 1.18
C LEU A 376 22.84 -1.49 0.25
N GLU A 377 23.72 -1.76 -0.74
CA GLU A 377 24.19 -0.77 -1.73
C GLU A 377 23.09 -0.30 -2.67
N ILE A 378 22.18 -1.20 -3.04
CA ILE A 378 21.12 -0.94 -4.04
C ILE A 378 19.73 -0.82 -3.38
N ARG A 379 19.65 -0.90 -2.06
CA ARG A 379 18.39 -1.04 -1.34
C ARG A 379 17.39 0.08 -1.65
N ALA A 380 17.82 1.34 -1.58
CA ALA A 380 16.95 2.49 -1.84
C ALA A 380 16.46 2.50 -3.31
N ALA A 381 17.38 2.39 -4.27
CA ALA A 381 17.04 2.38 -5.69
C ALA A 381 16.22 1.13 -6.09
N GLY A 382 16.60 -0.05 -5.56
CA GLY A 382 15.87 -1.30 -5.80
C GLY A 382 14.46 -1.28 -5.20
N SER A 383 14.28 -0.70 -4.01
CA SER A 383 12.94 -0.50 -3.41
C SER A 383 12.10 0.48 -4.23
N ALA A 384 12.70 1.58 -4.72
CA ALA A 384 11.99 2.52 -5.59
C ALA A 384 11.50 1.84 -6.87
N VAL A 385 12.37 1.07 -7.55
CA VAL A 385 12.02 0.33 -8.77
C VAL A 385 10.91 -0.69 -8.51
N SER A 386 11.04 -1.52 -7.48
CA SER A 386 10.05 -2.56 -7.18
C SER A 386 8.72 -1.98 -6.74
N THR A 387 8.71 -0.90 -5.96
CA THR A 387 7.46 -0.22 -5.54
C THR A 387 6.79 0.49 -6.73
N THR A 388 7.58 1.11 -7.62
CA THR A 388 7.04 1.69 -8.86
C THR A 388 6.41 0.60 -9.75
N ALA A 389 7.06 -0.55 -9.89
CA ALA A 389 6.50 -1.69 -10.63
C ALA A 389 5.19 -2.20 -9.98
N SER A 390 5.14 -2.23 -8.64
CA SER A 390 3.93 -2.59 -7.89
C SER A 390 2.78 -1.64 -8.18
N PHE A 391 2.99 -0.33 -8.09
CA PHE A 391 1.95 0.65 -8.39
C PHE A 391 1.55 0.65 -9.87
N THR A 392 2.48 0.38 -10.79
CA THR A 392 2.16 0.21 -12.22
C THR A 392 1.24 -0.99 -12.44
N ALA A 393 1.53 -2.13 -11.81
CA ALA A 393 0.66 -3.31 -11.86
C ALA A 393 -0.72 -3.03 -11.23
N ASN A 394 -0.76 -2.33 -10.10
CA ASN A 394 -2.00 -1.90 -9.45
C ASN A 394 -2.84 -1.00 -10.37
N LEU A 395 -2.19 -0.06 -11.08
CA LEU A 395 -2.85 0.82 -12.04
C LEU A 395 -3.54 0.03 -13.15
N VAL A 396 -2.83 -0.95 -13.75
CA VAL A 396 -3.39 -1.78 -14.81
C VAL A 396 -4.65 -2.48 -14.34
N VAL A 397 -4.61 -3.13 -13.17
CA VAL A 397 -5.76 -3.86 -12.62
C VAL A 397 -6.89 -2.90 -12.21
N ALA A 398 -6.57 -1.74 -11.63
CA ALA A 398 -7.58 -0.79 -11.19
C ALA A 398 -8.37 -0.12 -12.33
N VAL A 399 -7.73 0.09 -13.49
CA VAL A 399 -8.38 0.71 -14.66
C VAL A 399 -9.22 -0.29 -15.46
N SER A 400 -8.85 -1.58 -15.46
CA SER A 400 -9.56 -2.57 -16.28
C SER A 400 -10.72 -3.25 -15.56
N PHE A 401 -10.68 -3.32 -14.22
CA PHE A 401 -11.55 -4.22 -13.46
C PHE A 401 -13.04 -3.94 -13.59
N LEU A 402 -13.46 -2.70 -13.39
CA LEU A 402 -14.89 -2.38 -13.31
C LEU A 402 -15.55 -2.43 -14.70
N SER A 403 -14.82 -1.94 -15.70
CA SER A 403 -15.23 -1.98 -17.09
C SER A 403 -15.32 -3.43 -17.61
N GLU A 404 -14.35 -4.28 -17.27
CA GLU A 404 -14.38 -5.70 -17.61
C GLU A 404 -15.49 -6.44 -16.86
N PHE A 405 -15.63 -6.16 -15.55
CA PHE A 405 -16.61 -6.85 -14.70
C PHE A 405 -18.06 -6.63 -15.16
N VAL A 406 -18.36 -5.45 -15.72
CA VAL A 406 -19.69 -5.10 -16.19
C VAL A 406 -19.92 -5.45 -17.67
N SER A 407 -18.85 -5.43 -18.49
CA SER A 407 -18.96 -5.57 -19.95
C SER A 407 -18.67 -6.97 -20.48
N LEU A 408 -17.95 -7.82 -19.73
CA LEU A 408 -17.65 -9.18 -20.20
C LEU A 408 -18.80 -10.13 -19.88
N PRO A 409 -19.42 -10.76 -20.91
CA PRO A 409 -20.28 -11.91 -20.68
C PRO A 409 -19.43 -13.05 -20.09
N LEU A 410 -19.90 -13.67 -19.01
CA LEU A 410 -19.30 -14.90 -18.45
C LEU A 410 -19.44 -16.10 -19.43
N GLN A 411 -19.75 -15.80 -20.70
CA GLN A 411 -19.79 -16.74 -21.81
C GLN A 411 -18.85 -16.27 -22.93
N ARG A 412 -17.69 -16.83 -22.98
CA ARG A 412 -17.05 -17.31 -24.20
C ARG A 412 -16.24 -18.54 -23.91
#